data_edb9d537e3ff8ca47f1e63b4480296ed
#
_entry.id   edb9d537e3ff8ca47f1e63b4480296ed
#
_cell.length_a   1.000
_cell.length_b   1.000
_cell.length_c   1.000
_cell.angle_alpha   90.00
_cell.angle_beta   90.00
_cell.angle_gamma   90.00
#
_symmetry.space_group_name_H-M   'P 1'
#
loop_
_entity.id
_entity.type
_entity.pdbx_description
1 polymer ?
#
loop_
_entity_poly.entity_id
_entity_poly.type
_entity_poly.pdbx_seq_one_letter_code
_entity_poly.pdbx_strand_id
1 'polypeptide(L)'
;VDTFGVGERLITASSEPVMGGVYKLSAIEHPDGTVIPKIKISENVSKITNPCFKGLWRLFDRESDKAIADVITLADEIIDDTRSYDIFDPEHVWKRKTVENFHAEPMRVKLFEHGKKVYHSPELSQIRAFCEKEVDRLWTEVKRFENPHHYYVDLSPRLWNEKNRLLSEH
;
A
#
# COMPACT_ATOMS: atom_id res chain seq x y z
N VAL A 1 -4.39 4.80 -46.32
CA VAL A 1 -3.75 4.14 -45.19
C VAL A 1 -4.51 2.85 -44.91
N ASP A 2 -3.83 1.71 -45.02
CA ASP A 2 -4.46 0.38 -44.97
C ASP A 2 -4.38 -0.24 -43.56
N THR A 3 -3.57 0.33 -42.66
CA THR A 3 -3.37 -0.17 -41.29
C THR A 3 -3.12 0.95 -40.28
N PHE A 4 -3.63 0.80 -39.06
CA PHE A 4 -3.42 1.73 -37.97
C PHE A 4 -2.86 0.97 -36.75
N GLY A 5 -1.82 1.52 -36.14
CA GLY A 5 -1.40 1.13 -34.80
C GLY A 5 -2.31 1.80 -33.77
N VAL A 6 -3.06 0.99 -33.00
CA VAL A 6 -3.98 1.48 -31.97
C VAL A 6 -3.31 1.37 -30.61
N GLY A 7 -3.09 2.51 -29.95
CA GLY A 7 -2.57 2.54 -28.60
C GLY A 7 -3.65 2.25 -27.56
N GLU A 8 -3.23 1.90 -26.35
CA GLU A 8 -4.13 1.52 -25.24
C GLU A 8 -5.18 2.60 -24.92
N ARG A 9 -4.86 3.88 -25.10
CA ARG A 9 -5.78 4.99 -24.82
C ARG A 9 -7.06 4.97 -25.62
N LEU A 10 -7.11 4.23 -26.72
CA LEU A 10 -8.30 4.10 -27.54
C LEU A 10 -9.27 3.03 -27.05
N ILE A 11 -8.76 2.02 -26.33
CA ILE A 11 -9.52 0.82 -25.95
C ILE A 11 -9.66 0.63 -24.44
N THR A 12 -9.00 1.46 -23.63
CA THR A 12 -8.99 1.36 -22.16
C THR A 12 -9.56 2.61 -21.51
N ALA A 13 -9.85 2.53 -20.22
CA ALA A 13 -10.32 3.68 -19.43
C ALA A 13 -9.31 4.83 -19.47
N SER A 14 -9.79 6.05 -19.71
CA SER A 14 -8.91 7.23 -19.86
C SER A 14 -8.22 7.66 -18.57
N SER A 15 -8.79 7.33 -17.40
CA SER A 15 -8.25 7.70 -16.09
C SER A 15 -7.09 6.80 -15.64
N GLU A 16 -7.28 5.50 -15.66
CA GLU A 16 -6.30 4.49 -15.23
C GLU A 16 -6.30 3.30 -16.22
N PRO A 17 -5.68 3.47 -17.38
CA PRO A 17 -5.76 2.48 -18.45
C PRO A 17 -5.04 1.17 -18.14
N VAL A 18 -4.02 1.20 -17.29
CA VAL A 18 -3.24 0.01 -16.91
C VAL A 18 -2.76 0.13 -15.46
N MET A 19 -2.63 -1.00 -14.80
CA MET A 19 -1.94 -1.09 -13.52
C MET A 19 -0.44 -1.30 -13.78
N GLY A 20 0.34 -0.22 -13.67
CA GLY A 20 1.79 -0.27 -13.88
C GLY A 20 2.51 -0.97 -12.74
N GLY A 21 3.38 -1.94 -13.06
CA GLY A 21 4.29 -2.56 -12.11
C GLY A 21 5.66 -1.88 -12.10
N VAL A 22 6.22 -1.60 -10.92
CA VAL A 22 7.54 -0.99 -10.76
C VAL A 22 8.32 -1.72 -9.66
N TYR A 23 9.60 -2.01 -9.93
CA TYR A 23 10.53 -2.59 -8.95
C TYR A 23 11.54 -1.55 -8.50
N LYS A 24 11.73 -1.46 -7.19
CA LYS A 24 12.78 -0.64 -6.58
C LYS A 24 13.42 -1.42 -5.43
N LEU A 25 14.76 -1.39 -5.36
CA LEU A 25 15.50 -1.94 -4.24
C LEU A 25 15.16 -1.15 -2.98
N SER A 26 14.69 -1.83 -1.95
CA SER A 26 14.29 -1.21 -0.67
C SER A 26 15.12 -1.66 0.52
N ALA A 27 15.77 -2.82 0.44
CA ALA A 27 16.70 -3.31 1.44
C ALA A 27 17.60 -4.40 0.86
N ILE A 28 18.73 -4.65 1.52
CA ILE A 28 19.61 -5.79 1.29
C ILE A 28 19.74 -6.51 2.63
N GLU A 29 19.51 -7.81 2.65
CA GLU A 29 19.77 -8.67 3.79
C GLU A 29 21.07 -9.41 3.59
N HIS A 30 21.98 -9.31 4.57
CA HIS A 30 23.24 -10.04 4.60
C HIS A 30 23.04 -11.45 5.17
N PRO A 31 24.00 -12.38 4.92
CA PRO A 31 23.90 -13.75 5.44
C PRO A 31 23.84 -13.85 6.98
N ASP A 32 24.30 -12.84 7.70
CA ASP A 32 24.24 -12.72 9.16
C ASP A 32 22.88 -12.20 9.67
N GLY A 33 21.93 -11.93 8.77
CA GLY A 33 20.61 -11.37 9.08
C GLY A 33 20.59 -9.85 9.20
N THR A 34 21.72 -9.15 9.01
CA THR A 34 21.76 -7.70 9.03
C THR A 34 21.02 -7.13 7.81
N VAL A 35 20.05 -6.27 8.05
CA VAL A 35 19.27 -5.60 6.99
C VAL A 35 19.80 -4.19 6.78
N ILE A 36 20.25 -3.90 5.57
CA ILE A 36 20.66 -2.55 5.15
C ILE A 36 19.53 -1.92 4.33
N PRO A 37 18.87 -0.89 4.84
CA PRO A 37 17.82 -0.20 4.11
C PRO A 37 18.38 0.51 2.88
N LYS A 38 17.60 0.56 1.81
CA LYS A 38 17.91 1.27 0.57
C LYS A 38 16.76 2.16 0.17
N ILE A 39 17.08 3.35 -0.32
CA ILE A 39 16.11 4.32 -0.79
C ILE A 39 16.51 4.84 -2.16
N LYS A 40 15.53 5.01 -3.04
CA LYS A 40 15.74 5.76 -4.27
C LYS A 40 15.35 7.22 -4.02
N ILE A 41 16.32 8.12 -4.18
CA ILE A 41 16.11 9.57 -4.12
C ILE A 41 15.82 10.10 -5.52
N SER A 42 14.98 11.09 -5.63
CA SER A 42 14.57 11.73 -6.88
C SER A 42 14.14 13.17 -6.60
N GLU A 43 14.41 14.08 -7.53
CA GLU A 43 13.86 15.45 -7.49
C GLU A 43 12.32 15.45 -7.46
N ASN A 44 11.69 14.48 -8.10
CA ASN A 44 10.25 14.27 -7.97
C ASN A 44 9.95 13.47 -6.71
N VAL A 45 9.38 14.11 -5.70
CA VAL A 45 9.03 13.54 -4.39
C VAL A 45 8.17 12.28 -4.54
N SER A 46 7.23 12.25 -5.50
CA SER A 46 6.37 11.07 -5.74
C SER A 46 7.15 9.82 -6.20
N LYS A 47 8.41 9.98 -6.62
CA LYS A 47 9.31 8.89 -7.04
C LYS A 47 10.27 8.45 -5.94
N ILE A 48 10.28 9.11 -4.79
CA ILE A 48 11.05 8.70 -3.62
C ILE A 48 10.40 7.46 -3.03
N THR A 49 11.19 6.39 -2.85
CA THR A 49 10.67 5.10 -2.36
C THR A 49 10.64 5.04 -0.84
N ASN A 50 9.85 4.14 -0.30
CA ASN A 50 9.90 3.78 1.10
C ASN A 50 10.93 2.64 1.30
N PRO A 51 11.92 2.81 2.20
CA PRO A 51 12.98 1.83 2.44
C PRO A 51 12.48 0.61 3.22
N CYS A 52 13.38 -0.34 3.46
CA CYS A 52 13.24 -1.53 4.31
C CYS A 52 12.28 -2.61 3.77
N PHE A 53 12.26 -3.75 4.45
CA PHE A 53 11.18 -4.73 4.35
C PHE A 53 9.93 -4.17 5.04
N LYS A 54 8.78 -4.26 4.35
CA LYS A 54 7.55 -3.56 4.76
C LYS A 54 6.39 -4.53 4.98
N GLY A 55 5.54 -4.17 5.95
CA GLY A 55 4.19 -4.65 6.11
C GLY A 55 3.18 -3.73 5.41
N LEU A 56 1.99 -4.23 5.21
CA LEU A 56 0.83 -3.42 4.80
C LEU A 56 -0.37 -3.89 5.61
N TRP A 57 -1.01 -2.95 6.27
CA TRP A 57 -2.18 -3.18 7.11
C TRP A 57 -3.33 -2.30 6.63
N ARG A 58 -4.54 -2.83 6.63
CA ARG A 58 -5.76 -2.06 6.43
C ARG A 58 -6.52 -1.97 7.74
N LEU A 59 -6.87 -0.75 8.11
CA LEU A 59 -7.67 -0.46 9.29
C LEU A 59 -9.14 -0.38 8.89
N PHE A 60 -9.99 -1.12 9.59
CA PHE A 60 -11.43 -1.15 9.36
C PHE A 60 -12.16 -0.68 10.62
N ASP A 61 -13.18 0.11 10.43
CA ASP A 61 -14.11 0.45 11.49
C ASP A 61 -14.86 -0.80 11.97
N ARG A 62 -14.90 -1.05 13.29
CA ARG A 62 -15.48 -2.28 13.84
C ARG A 62 -17.00 -2.36 13.71
N GLU A 63 -17.69 -1.23 13.59
CA GLU A 63 -19.15 -1.21 13.51
C GLU A 63 -19.64 -1.40 12.07
N SER A 64 -19.01 -0.72 11.14
CA SER A 64 -19.43 -0.69 9.73
C SER A 64 -18.66 -1.64 8.82
N ASP A 65 -17.54 -2.21 9.28
CA ASP A 65 -16.56 -2.97 8.49
C ASP A 65 -16.04 -2.19 7.25
N LYS A 66 -16.04 -0.84 7.34
CA LYS A 66 -15.53 0.02 6.29
C LYS A 66 -14.07 0.36 6.51
N ALA A 67 -13.29 0.33 5.41
CA ALA A 67 -11.88 0.68 5.43
C ALA A 67 -11.68 2.16 5.77
N ILE A 68 -10.82 2.42 6.77
CA ILE A 68 -10.48 3.77 7.25
C ILE A 68 -9.25 4.29 6.52
N ALA A 69 -8.18 3.49 6.52
CA ALA A 69 -6.89 3.81 5.91
C ALA A 69 -6.04 2.55 5.76
N ASP A 70 -5.03 2.62 4.90
CA ASP A 70 -3.95 1.64 4.85
C ASP A 70 -2.72 2.21 5.56
N VAL A 71 -1.96 1.36 6.24
CA VAL A 71 -0.72 1.73 6.92
C VAL A 71 0.43 0.83 6.44
N ILE A 72 1.45 1.45 5.86
CA ILE A 72 2.70 0.76 5.51
C ILE A 72 3.61 0.79 6.73
N THR A 73 4.05 -0.37 7.19
CA THR A 73 4.88 -0.54 8.38
C THR A 73 6.22 -1.16 8.03
N LEU A 74 7.15 -1.24 8.97
CA LEU A 74 8.23 -2.22 8.87
C LEU A 74 7.65 -3.63 8.98
N ALA A 75 8.35 -4.63 8.44
CA ALA A 75 7.85 -5.99 8.34
C ALA A 75 7.63 -6.69 9.69
N ASP A 76 8.35 -6.24 10.72
CA ASP A 76 8.28 -6.71 12.10
C ASP A 76 7.22 -6.00 12.97
N GLU A 77 6.59 -4.94 12.45
CA GLU A 77 5.54 -4.22 13.17
C GLU A 77 4.19 -4.93 13.04
N ILE A 78 3.50 -5.02 14.16
CA ILE A 78 2.11 -5.47 14.25
C ILE A 78 1.30 -4.30 14.78
N ILE A 79 0.20 -3.99 14.12
CA ILE A 79 -0.73 -2.97 14.63
C ILE A 79 -1.59 -3.60 15.72
N ASP A 80 -1.47 -3.04 16.93
CA ASP A 80 -2.29 -3.43 18.08
C ASP A 80 -3.65 -2.70 17.99
N ASP A 81 -4.67 -3.41 17.57
CA ASP A 81 -6.02 -2.88 17.38
C ASP A 81 -6.89 -2.95 18.66
N THR A 82 -6.27 -3.26 19.80
CA THR A 82 -6.90 -3.15 21.13
C THR A 82 -6.79 -1.74 21.71
N ARG A 83 -5.98 -0.89 21.11
CA ARG A 83 -5.72 0.50 21.52
C ARG A 83 -5.95 1.44 20.33
N SER A 84 -6.09 2.73 20.61
CA SER A 84 -6.11 3.76 19.57
C SER A 84 -4.80 3.78 18.78
N TYR A 85 -4.88 4.10 17.50
CA TYR A 85 -3.74 4.21 16.60
C TYR A 85 -3.74 5.56 15.89
N ASP A 86 -2.59 6.25 15.91
CA ASP A 86 -2.45 7.54 15.24
C ASP A 86 -1.96 7.33 13.80
N ILE A 87 -2.77 7.74 12.85
CA ILE A 87 -2.42 7.86 11.44
C ILE A 87 -2.08 9.29 11.09
N PHE A 88 -1.19 9.49 10.13
CA PHE A 88 -0.79 10.82 9.66
C PHE A 88 -0.33 10.77 8.20
N ASP A 89 -0.64 11.83 7.47
CA ASP A 89 -0.16 12.02 6.10
C ASP A 89 1.38 12.15 6.12
N PRO A 90 2.12 11.26 5.46
CA PRO A 90 3.58 11.27 5.50
C PRO A 90 4.23 12.49 4.83
N GLU A 91 3.51 13.20 3.96
CA GLU A 91 3.96 14.44 3.32
C GLU A 91 3.51 15.68 4.12
N HIS A 92 2.40 15.57 4.85
CA HIS A 92 1.79 16.66 5.62
C HIS A 92 1.55 16.23 7.07
N VAL A 93 2.62 16.03 7.82
CA VAL A 93 2.61 15.41 9.15
C VAL A 93 1.72 16.10 10.21
N TRP A 94 1.24 17.31 9.94
CA TRP A 94 0.23 18.00 10.76
C TRP A 94 -1.19 17.46 10.54
N LYS A 95 -1.46 16.81 9.42
CA LYS A 95 -2.72 16.12 9.16
C LYS A 95 -2.69 14.77 9.88
N ARG A 96 -3.27 14.72 11.04
CA ARG A 96 -3.29 13.54 11.92
C ARG A 96 -4.70 13.18 12.30
N LYS A 97 -4.91 11.90 12.55
CA LYS A 97 -6.18 11.36 13.07
C LYS A 97 -5.87 10.22 14.02
N THR A 98 -6.42 10.25 15.22
CA THR A 98 -6.46 9.08 16.12
C THR A 98 -7.64 8.19 15.70
N VAL A 99 -7.36 6.95 15.39
CA VAL A 99 -8.35 5.92 15.04
C VAL A 99 -8.63 5.09 16.29
N GLU A 100 -9.89 5.00 16.64
CA GLU A 100 -10.41 4.21 17.74
C GLU A 100 -11.41 3.19 17.23
N ASN A 101 -11.73 2.16 18.00
CA ASN A 101 -12.72 1.13 17.69
C ASN A 101 -12.56 0.53 16.27
N PHE A 102 -11.34 0.14 15.94
CA PHE A 102 -11.01 -0.45 14.65
C PHE A 102 -10.49 -1.88 14.79
N HIS A 103 -10.42 -2.61 13.70
CA HIS A 103 -9.58 -3.81 13.58
C HIS A 103 -8.59 -3.66 12.42
N ALA A 104 -7.44 -4.33 12.52
CA ALA A 104 -6.37 -4.24 11.55
C ALA A 104 -6.15 -5.58 10.85
N GLU A 105 -6.22 -5.59 9.53
CA GLU A 105 -5.97 -6.79 8.71
C GLU A 105 -4.65 -6.66 7.94
N PRO A 106 -3.76 -7.68 7.99
CA PRO A 106 -2.58 -7.71 7.15
C PRO A 106 -2.98 -7.98 5.68
N MET A 107 -2.54 -7.11 4.77
CA MET A 107 -2.93 -7.17 3.35
C MET A 107 -1.96 -7.97 2.48
N ARG A 108 -0.84 -8.44 3.04
CA ARG A 108 0.15 -9.20 2.29
C ARG A 108 -0.18 -10.69 2.26
N VAL A 109 -0.01 -11.28 1.08
CA VAL A 109 -0.11 -12.73 0.88
C VAL A 109 1.26 -13.26 0.49
N LYS A 110 1.71 -14.33 1.17
CA LYS A 110 2.99 -14.98 0.86
C LYS A 110 2.86 -15.77 -0.45
N LEU A 111 3.64 -15.42 -1.47
CA LEU A 111 3.65 -16.08 -2.78
C LEU A 111 4.73 -17.15 -2.87
N PHE A 112 5.91 -16.87 -2.30
CA PHE A 112 7.07 -17.75 -2.30
C PHE A 112 7.66 -17.86 -0.90
N GLU A 113 8.20 -19.02 -0.59
CA GLU A 113 8.94 -19.32 0.64
C GLU A 113 10.12 -20.22 0.32
N HIS A 114 11.32 -19.81 0.72
CA HIS A 114 12.58 -20.53 0.43
C HIS A 114 12.70 -20.95 -1.06
N GLY A 115 12.36 -20.05 -1.98
CA GLY A 115 12.42 -20.28 -3.43
C GLY A 115 11.31 -21.16 -3.99
N LYS A 116 10.38 -21.64 -3.16
CA LYS A 116 9.24 -22.45 -3.61
C LYS A 116 7.96 -21.62 -3.63
N LYS A 117 7.17 -21.77 -4.69
CA LYS A 117 5.83 -21.16 -4.76
C LYS A 117 4.92 -21.84 -3.72
N VAL A 118 4.39 -21.06 -2.79
CA VAL A 118 3.45 -21.50 -1.75
C VAL A 118 2.02 -21.01 -1.98
N TYR A 119 1.84 -20.05 -2.90
CA TYR A 119 0.54 -19.51 -3.26
C TYR A 119 -0.14 -20.33 -4.36
N HIS A 120 -1.38 -20.70 -4.13
CA HIS A 120 -2.27 -21.30 -5.12
C HIS A 120 -3.17 -20.21 -5.69
N SER A 121 -3.08 -19.96 -7.00
CA SER A 121 -3.93 -18.96 -7.65
C SER A 121 -5.39 -19.41 -7.56
N PRO A 122 -6.29 -18.56 -7.04
CA PRO A 122 -7.71 -18.91 -6.99
C PRO A 122 -8.33 -18.87 -8.39
N GLU A 123 -9.49 -19.50 -8.51
CA GLU A 123 -10.31 -19.45 -9.72
C GLU A 123 -10.82 -18.03 -9.99
N LEU A 124 -11.09 -17.71 -11.26
CA LEU A 124 -11.54 -16.37 -11.66
C LEU A 124 -12.80 -15.91 -10.90
N SER A 125 -13.73 -16.80 -10.65
CA SER A 125 -14.94 -16.53 -9.87
C SER A 125 -14.63 -16.10 -8.43
N GLN A 126 -13.64 -16.73 -7.81
CA GLN A 126 -13.17 -16.40 -6.47
C GLN A 126 -12.46 -15.03 -6.44
N ILE A 127 -11.65 -14.73 -7.48
CA ILE A 127 -11.00 -13.43 -7.63
C ILE A 127 -12.04 -12.32 -7.76
N ARG A 128 -13.10 -12.53 -8.55
CA ARG A 128 -14.19 -11.56 -8.72
C ARG A 128 -14.94 -11.33 -7.41
N ALA A 129 -15.33 -12.40 -6.73
CA ALA A 129 -16.02 -12.30 -5.45
C ALA A 129 -15.18 -11.60 -4.38
N PHE A 130 -13.86 -11.87 -4.35
CA PHE A 130 -12.93 -11.15 -3.48
C PHE A 130 -12.88 -9.66 -3.81
N CYS A 131 -12.76 -9.31 -5.10
CA CYS A 131 -12.74 -7.92 -5.54
C CYS A 131 -14.04 -7.18 -5.15
N GLU A 132 -15.20 -7.79 -5.40
CA GLU A 132 -16.51 -7.22 -5.02
C GLU A 132 -16.59 -6.99 -3.51
N LYS A 133 -16.21 -7.98 -2.71
CA LYS A 133 -16.17 -7.87 -1.25
C LYS A 133 -15.28 -6.71 -0.78
N GLU A 134 -14.05 -6.61 -1.30
CA GLU A 134 -13.11 -5.55 -0.89
C GLU A 134 -13.56 -4.15 -1.34
N VAL A 135 -14.16 -4.05 -2.52
CA VAL A 135 -14.76 -2.78 -2.99
C VAL A 135 -15.95 -2.38 -2.13
N ASP A 136 -16.76 -3.35 -1.68
CA ASP A 136 -17.89 -3.06 -0.79
C ASP A 136 -17.47 -2.60 0.59
N ARG A 137 -16.29 -2.96 1.05
CA ARG A 137 -15.71 -2.46 2.31
C ARG A 137 -15.17 -1.02 2.21
N LEU A 138 -15.11 -0.42 1.01
CA LEU A 138 -14.79 1.00 0.87
C LEU A 138 -16.03 1.88 1.10
N TRP A 139 -15.81 3.10 1.62
CA TRP A 139 -16.83 4.11 1.74
C TRP A 139 -17.35 4.56 0.37
N THR A 140 -18.62 4.90 0.28
CA THR A 140 -19.24 5.36 -0.97
C THR A 140 -18.53 6.58 -1.54
N GLU A 141 -18.05 7.48 -0.67
CA GLU A 141 -17.33 8.70 -1.04
C GLU A 141 -15.99 8.41 -1.74
N VAL A 142 -15.33 7.32 -1.38
CA VAL A 142 -14.08 6.87 -2.02
C VAL A 142 -14.37 6.21 -3.38
N LYS A 143 -15.53 5.53 -3.50
CA LYS A 143 -15.94 4.81 -4.72
C LYS A 143 -16.57 5.68 -5.79
N ARG A 144 -16.86 6.95 -5.52
CA ARG A 144 -17.51 7.84 -6.48
C ARG A 144 -16.69 7.97 -7.76
N PHE A 145 -17.37 7.98 -8.90
CA PHE A 145 -16.72 8.22 -10.19
C PHE A 145 -16.27 9.68 -10.33
N GLU A 146 -17.07 10.62 -9.84
CA GLU A 146 -16.77 12.05 -9.86
C GLU A 146 -16.30 12.54 -8.50
N ASN A 147 -15.16 13.21 -8.47
CA ASN A 147 -14.55 13.79 -7.27
C ASN A 147 -14.52 12.81 -6.08
N PRO A 148 -13.90 11.62 -6.21
CA PRO A 148 -13.79 10.68 -5.12
C PRO A 148 -13.02 11.30 -3.96
N HIS A 149 -13.39 10.94 -2.74
CA HIS A 149 -12.57 11.28 -1.58
C HIS A 149 -11.22 10.57 -1.67
N HIS A 150 -10.20 11.25 -1.22
CA HIS A 150 -8.87 10.66 -1.11
C HIS A 150 -8.88 9.52 -0.09
N TYR A 151 -8.36 8.35 -0.48
CA TYR A 151 -8.12 7.24 0.43
C TYR A 151 -6.70 7.34 0.99
N TYR A 152 -6.56 7.26 2.30
CA TYR A 152 -5.28 7.48 2.96
C TYR A 152 -4.43 6.20 2.96
N VAL A 153 -3.16 6.36 2.57
CA VAL A 153 -2.12 5.34 2.68
C VAL A 153 -0.95 5.96 3.44
N ASP A 154 -0.90 5.67 4.72
CA ASP A 154 0.01 6.32 5.65
C ASP A 154 1.23 5.43 5.97
N LEU A 155 2.23 5.99 6.61
CA LEU A 155 3.39 5.26 7.09
C LEU A 155 3.32 5.10 8.61
N SER A 156 3.82 3.97 9.13
CA SER A 156 4.06 3.88 10.56
C SER A 156 5.13 4.89 11.01
N PRO A 157 5.10 5.36 12.25
CA PRO A 157 6.12 6.28 12.76
C PRO A 157 7.55 5.75 12.61
N ARG A 158 7.76 4.44 12.80
CA ARG A 158 9.09 3.82 12.63
C ARG A 158 9.56 3.88 11.18
N LEU A 159 8.71 3.52 10.23
CA LEU A 159 9.05 3.57 8.81
C LEU A 159 9.26 5.01 8.33
N TRP A 160 8.43 5.94 8.78
CA TRP A 160 8.58 7.36 8.46
C TRP A 160 9.89 7.94 8.99
N ASN A 161 10.26 7.63 10.24
CA ASN A 161 11.53 8.04 10.84
C ASN A 161 12.72 7.48 10.05
N GLU A 162 12.68 6.20 9.69
CA GLU A 162 13.76 5.56 8.93
C GLU A 162 13.91 6.15 7.52
N LYS A 163 12.80 6.45 6.86
CA LYS A 163 12.80 7.15 5.57
C LYS A 163 13.48 8.51 5.68
N ASN A 164 13.10 9.31 6.68
CA ASN A 164 13.66 10.66 6.86
C ASN A 164 15.12 10.62 7.31
N ARG A 165 15.51 9.64 8.13
CA ARG A 165 16.92 9.43 8.46
C ARG A 165 17.75 9.23 7.19
N LEU A 166 17.34 8.32 6.30
CA LEU A 166 18.05 8.07 5.04
C LEU A 166 18.05 9.27 4.11
N LEU A 167 16.98 10.06 4.08
CA LEU A 167 16.92 11.28 3.27
C LEU A 167 17.86 12.38 3.81
N SER A 168 18.09 12.41 5.12
CA SER A 168 18.99 13.40 5.74
C SER A 168 20.49 13.09 5.56
N GLU A 169 20.84 11.87 5.14
CA GLU A 169 22.22 11.45 4.87
C GLU A 169 22.70 11.83 3.45
N HIS A 170 21.83 12.42 2.64
CA HIS A 170 22.06 12.79 1.23
C HIS A 170 21.73 14.25 0.96
#